data_bd92c619829556196e4c2462e49399d5
#
_entry.id   bd92c619829556196e4c2462e49399d5
#
_cell.length_a   1.000
_cell.length_b   1.000
_cell.length_c   1.000
_cell.angle_alpha   90.00
_cell.angle_beta   90.00
_cell.angle_gamma   90.00
#
_symmetry.space_group_name_H-M   'P 1'
#
loop_
_entity.id
_entity.type
_entity.pdbx_description
1 polymer ?
#
loop_
_entity_poly.entity_id
_entity_poly.type
_entity_poly.pdbx_seq_one_letter_code
_entity_poly.pdbx_strand_id
1 'polypeptide(L)'
;MTACGEKKVTTEDLKAAEATLFNDDQSVNEAKAPEIAEMYCQYVKQNPNDSAAASYLYSALEINVFLKNTDKSVEIGNQLVSQYPESEWAPMSLFLLGSYVYNDLLNDTAQAHVAFQRIIDDYPQSDLVDDAEKSIEYLGLTPEEIFSRIMMSQMEVVEGQWE
;
A
#
# COMPACT_ATOMS: atom_id res chain seq x y z
N MET A 1 9.31 22.19 33.76
CA MET A 1 9.37 21.54 32.44
C MET A 1 7.93 21.34 32.00
N THR A 2 7.42 22.25 31.18
CA THR A 2 6.08 22.15 30.59
C THR A 2 6.13 21.08 29.50
N ALA A 3 5.53 19.92 29.76
CA ALA A 3 5.24 18.95 28.71
C ALA A 3 4.35 19.66 27.69
N CYS A 4 4.89 19.93 26.51
CA CYS A 4 4.12 20.38 25.38
C CYS A 4 3.25 19.16 24.98
N GLY A 5 2.00 19.13 25.47
CA GLY A 5 1.07 18.05 25.13
C GLY A 5 0.88 18.03 23.63
N GLU A 6 1.19 16.91 22.99
CA GLU A 6 0.84 16.71 21.57
C GLU A 6 -0.64 17.02 21.41
N LYS A 7 -0.98 17.87 20.42
CA LYS A 7 -2.38 18.24 20.15
C LYS A 7 -3.17 16.97 19.86
N LYS A 8 -4.25 16.74 20.59
CA LYS A 8 -5.13 15.60 20.32
C LYS A 8 -5.80 15.79 18.96
N VAL A 9 -5.65 14.80 18.08
CA VAL A 9 -6.35 14.73 16.81
C VAL A 9 -7.67 13.99 17.03
N THR A 10 -8.77 14.56 16.58
CA THR A 10 -10.11 13.98 16.67
C THR A 10 -10.59 13.49 15.29
N THR A 11 -11.63 12.68 15.26
CA THR A 11 -12.27 12.26 14.01
C THR A 11 -12.88 13.43 13.24
N GLU A 12 -13.31 14.48 13.94
CA GLU A 12 -13.78 15.73 13.33
C GLU A 12 -12.64 16.50 12.66
N ASP A 13 -11.45 16.53 13.30
CA ASP A 13 -10.26 17.14 12.69
C ASP A 13 -9.87 16.39 11.41
N LEU A 14 -9.91 15.03 11.42
CA LEU A 14 -9.62 14.21 10.25
C LEU A 14 -10.61 14.50 9.10
N LYS A 15 -11.92 14.49 9.38
CA LYS A 15 -12.95 14.79 8.36
C LYS A 15 -12.78 16.18 7.76
N ALA A 16 -12.43 17.17 8.59
CA ALA A 16 -12.18 18.53 8.12
C ALA A 16 -10.92 18.59 7.22
N ALA A 17 -9.88 17.84 7.56
CA ALA A 17 -8.66 17.74 6.77
C ALA A 17 -8.89 16.99 5.44
N GLU A 18 -9.58 15.85 5.47
CA GLU A 18 -9.97 15.06 4.29
C GLU A 18 -10.71 15.90 3.25
N ALA A 19 -11.61 16.78 3.68
CA ALA A 19 -12.34 17.69 2.79
C ALA A 19 -11.41 18.65 2.01
N THR A 20 -10.14 18.79 2.42
CA THR A 20 -9.13 19.63 1.75
C THR A 20 -8.10 18.83 0.95
N LEU A 21 -8.20 17.49 0.96
CA LEU A 21 -7.25 16.61 0.28
C LEU A 21 -7.33 16.71 -1.24
N PHE A 22 -8.51 17.06 -1.76
CA PHE A 22 -8.71 17.20 -3.19
C PHE A 22 -9.06 18.66 -3.54
N ASN A 23 -8.52 19.12 -4.65
CA ASN A 23 -8.87 20.40 -5.27
C ASN A 23 -10.23 20.29 -5.98
N ASP A 24 -10.77 21.43 -6.45
CA ASP A 24 -12.06 21.49 -7.18
C ASP A 24 -12.06 20.65 -8.48
N ASP A 25 -10.90 20.44 -9.08
CA ASP A 25 -10.69 19.60 -10.28
C ASP A 25 -10.46 18.11 -9.96
N GLN A 26 -10.64 17.70 -8.71
CA GLN A 26 -10.41 16.34 -8.19
C GLN A 26 -8.94 15.88 -8.18
N SER A 27 -7.97 16.74 -8.47
CA SER A 27 -6.56 16.44 -8.25
C SER A 27 -6.23 16.46 -6.75
N VAL A 28 -5.21 15.69 -6.35
CA VAL A 28 -4.72 15.70 -4.96
C VAL A 28 -4.07 17.04 -4.66
N ASN A 29 -4.41 17.63 -3.53
CA ASN A 29 -3.80 18.85 -3.03
C ASN A 29 -2.45 18.51 -2.38
N GLU A 30 -1.38 18.52 -3.18
CA GLU A 30 -0.02 18.15 -2.74
C GLU A 30 0.50 19.01 -1.57
N ALA A 31 -0.01 20.24 -1.42
CA ALA A 31 0.38 21.10 -0.32
C ALA A 31 -0.24 20.69 1.03
N LYS A 32 -1.41 20.03 0.99
CA LYS A 32 -2.14 19.55 2.17
C LYS A 32 -1.90 18.08 2.49
N ALA A 33 -1.65 17.28 1.47
CA ALA A 33 -1.51 15.83 1.59
C ALA A 33 -0.51 15.39 2.68
N PRO A 34 0.71 15.97 2.83
CA PRO A 34 1.64 15.57 3.88
C PRO A 34 1.11 15.80 5.30
N GLU A 35 0.41 16.94 5.53
CA GLU A 35 -0.19 17.26 6.82
C GLU A 35 -1.29 16.26 7.16
N ILE A 36 -2.12 15.89 6.18
CA ILE A 36 -3.24 14.95 6.37
C ILE A 36 -2.70 13.55 6.69
N ALA A 37 -1.68 13.07 5.96
CA ALA A 37 -1.04 11.80 6.26
C ALA A 37 -0.47 11.75 7.69
N GLU A 38 0.17 12.83 8.14
CA GLU A 38 0.68 12.94 9.51
C GLU A 38 -0.45 12.92 10.54
N MET A 39 -1.58 13.59 10.26
CA MET A 39 -2.75 13.58 11.13
C MET A 39 -3.33 12.17 11.30
N TYR A 40 -3.40 11.36 10.24
CA TYR A 40 -3.79 9.95 10.35
C TYR A 40 -2.86 9.16 11.26
N CYS A 41 -1.54 9.27 11.04
CA CYS A 41 -0.55 8.59 11.89
C CYS A 41 -0.65 9.03 13.35
N GLN A 42 -0.85 10.33 13.59
CA GLN A 42 -1.01 10.87 14.94
C GLN A 42 -2.29 10.38 15.62
N TYR A 43 -3.41 10.33 14.87
CA TYR A 43 -4.67 9.77 15.38
C TYR A 43 -4.51 8.32 15.81
N VAL A 44 -3.89 7.48 14.96
CA VAL A 44 -3.67 6.06 15.25
C VAL A 44 -2.76 5.87 16.46
N LYS A 45 -1.68 6.66 16.58
CA LYS A 45 -0.81 6.66 17.75
C LYS A 45 -1.58 6.95 19.05
N GLN A 46 -2.57 7.85 18.99
CA GLN A 46 -3.41 8.23 20.14
C GLN A 46 -4.56 7.24 20.40
N ASN A 47 -5.01 6.52 19.37
CA ASN A 47 -6.18 5.64 19.41
C ASN A 47 -5.90 4.28 18.73
N PRO A 48 -4.89 3.51 19.19
CA PRO A 48 -4.44 2.30 18.47
C PRO A 48 -5.48 1.17 18.44
N ASN A 49 -6.50 1.22 19.32
CA ASN A 49 -7.57 0.23 19.38
C ASN A 49 -8.86 0.69 18.67
N ASP A 50 -8.82 1.82 17.96
CA ASP A 50 -9.96 2.26 17.15
C ASP A 50 -10.14 1.31 15.96
N SER A 51 -11.38 0.94 15.67
CA SER A 51 -11.71 0.05 14.55
C SER A 51 -11.27 0.59 13.19
N ALA A 52 -11.14 1.92 13.06
CA ALA A 52 -10.69 2.59 11.86
C ALA A 52 -9.15 2.82 11.82
N ALA A 53 -8.41 2.42 12.86
CA ALA A 53 -6.98 2.71 12.94
C ALA A 53 -6.18 2.13 11.75
N ALA A 54 -6.48 0.90 11.35
CA ALA A 54 -5.82 0.26 10.21
C ALA A 54 -6.12 0.99 8.89
N SER A 55 -7.37 1.39 8.65
CA SER A 55 -7.74 2.14 7.44
C SER A 55 -7.09 3.52 7.40
N TYR A 56 -6.95 4.20 8.53
CA TYR A 56 -6.24 5.48 8.58
C TYR A 56 -4.74 5.34 8.28
N LEU A 57 -4.08 4.28 8.76
CA LEU A 57 -2.69 4.00 8.35
C LEU A 57 -2.58 3.69 6.86
N TYR A 58 -3.55 2.94 6.31
CA TYR A 58 -3.56 2.67 4.89
C TYR A 58 -3.73 3.95 4.06
N SER A 59 -4.64 4.85 4.44
CA SER A 59 -4.78 6.16 3.79
C SER A 59 -3.51 7.01 3.90
N ALA A 60 -2.83 6.97 5.05
CA ALA A 60 -1.54 7.66 5.19
C ALA A 60 -0.46 7.06 4.29
N LEU A 61 -0.45 5.72 4.13
CA LEU A 61 0.44 5.02 3.19
C LEU A 61 0.16 5.45 1.75
N GLU A 62 -1.10 5.43 1.29
CA GLU A 62 -1.48 5.83 -0.07
C GLU A 62 -1.03 7.26 -0.39
N ILE A 63 -1.23 8.19 0.54
CA ILE A 63 -0.77 9.57 0.37
C ILE A 63 0.76 9.64 0.23
N ASN A 64 1.50 8.93 1.06
CA ASN A 64 2.97 8.94 0.98
C ASN A 64 3.51 8.27 -0.29
N VAL A 65 2.84 7.21 -0.78
CA VAL A 65 3.14 6.59 -2.07
C VAL A 65 2.89 7.58 -3.21
N PHE A 66 1.75 8.26 -3.21
CA PHE A 66 1.45 9.31 -4.19
C PHE A 66 2.50 10.42 -4.21
N LEU A 67 2.93 10.87 -3.03
CA LEU A 67 3.99 11.87 -2.86
C LEU A 67 5.41 11.33 -3.14
N LYS A 68 5.54 10.04 -3.46
CA LYS A 68 6.83 9.35 -3.67
C LYS A 68 7.76 9.43 -2.45
N ASN A 69 7.20 9.55 -1.27
CA ASN A 69 7.95 9.53 -0.02
C ASN A 69 8.19 8.08 0.41
N THR A 70 9.19 7.44 -0.19
CA THR A 70 9.47 6.00 -0.05
C THR A 70 9.75 5.61 1.41
N ASP A 71 10.53 6.41 2.15
CA ASP A 71 10.89 6.10 3.54
C ASP A 71 9.65 6.05 4.44
N LYS A 72 8.78 7.06 4.32
CA LYS A 72 7.52 7.12 5.07
C LYS A 72 6.56 6.01 4.63
N SER A 73 6.50 5.70 3.35
CA SER A 73 5.66 4.61 2.84
C SER A 73 6.07 3.27 3.43
N VAL A 74 7.37 2.97 3.46
CA VAL A 74 7.90 1.73 4.06
C VAL A 74 7.63 1.69 5.56
N GLU A 75 7.86 2.80 6.28
CA GLU A 75 7.60 2.91 7.72
C GLU A 75 6.13 2.62 8.04
N ILE A 76 5.20 3.34 7.38
CA ILE A 76 3.76 3.25 7.65
C ILE A 76 3.20 1.88 7.25
N GLY A 77 3.57 1.35 6.07
CA GLY A 77 3.10 0.05 5.61
C GLY A 77 3.55 -1.08 6.53
N ASN A 78 4.81 -1.08 6.97
CA ASN A 78 5.31 -2.06 7.93
C ASN A 78 4.67 -1.89 9.31
N GLN A 79 4.40 -0.66 9.75
CA GLN A 79 3.65 -0.41 10.98
C GLN A 79 2.25 -1.02 10.90
N LEU A 80 1.51 -0.80 9.80
CA LEU A 80 0.17 -1.34 9.61
C LEU A 80 0.18 -2.87 9.70
N VAL A 81 1.03 -3.53 8.94
CA VAL A 81 1.14 -5.00 8.92
C VAL A 81 1.49 -5.57 10.28
N SER A 82 2.36 -4.90 11.05
CA SER A 82 2.78 -5.38 12.37
C SER A 82 1.76 -5.13 13.48
N GLN A 83 1.04 -4.00 13.43
CA GLN A 83 0.08 -3.63 14.46
C GLN A 83 -1.33 -4.17 14.22
N TYR A 84 -1.70 -4.37 12.94
CA TYR A 84 -3.04 -4.79 12.53
C TYR A 84 -2.99 -5.97 11.54
N PRO A 85 -2.29 -7.08 11.88
CA PRO A 85 -2.09 -8.20 10.95
C PRO A 85 -3.38 -8.87 10.50
N GLU A 86 -4.44 -8.82 11.32
CA GLU A 86 -5.75 -9.41 11.00
C GLU A 86 -6.64 -8.48 10.16
N SER A 87 -6.17 -7.28 9.84
CA SER A 87 -6.93 -6.31 9.04
C SER A 87 -6.81 -6.64 7.55
N GLU A 88 -7.91 -6.44 6.80
CA GLU A 88 -7.91 -6.48 5.33
C GLU A 88 -6.87 -5.52 4.71
N TRP A 89 -6.53 -4.44 5.42
CA TRP A 89 -5.53 -3.45 4.98
C TRP A 89 -4.09 -3.97 5.04
N ALA A 90 -3.81 -5.05 5.79
CA ALA A 90 -2.46 -5.59 5.91
C ALA A 90 -1.94 -6.20 4.60
N PRO A 91 -2.63 -7.14 3.93
CA PRO A 91 -2.21 -7.63 2.62
C PRO A 91 -2.24 -6.53 1.55
N MET A 92 -3.18 -5.58 1.60
CA MET A 92 -3.23 -4.44 0.70
C MET A 92 -1.99 -3.54 0.85
N SER A 93 -1.52 -3.33 2.09
CA SER A 93 -0.29 -2.57 2.35
C SER A 93 0.94 -3.27 1.80
N LEU A 94 1.05 -4.58 1.97
CA LEU A 94 2.14 -5.37 1.38
C LEU A 94 2.14 -5.29 -0.14
N PHE A 95 0.96 -5.37 -0.77
CA PHE A 95 0.83 -5.27 -2.21
C PHE A 95 1.25 -3.89 -2.73
N LEU A 96 0.81 -2.82 -2.05
CA LEU A 96 1.16 -1.45 -2.40
C LEU A 96 2.68 -1.20 -2.23
N LEU A 97 3.27 -1.70 -1.14
CA LEU A 97 4.71 -1.64 -0.92
C LEU A 97 5.47 -2.42 -2.00
N GLY A 98 5.05 -3.64 -2.30
CA GLY A 98 5.68 -4.51 -3.29
C GLY A 98 5.69 -3.88 -4.68
N SER A 99 4.50 -3.47 -5.15
CA SER A 99 4.31 -2.97 -6.50
C SER A 99 4.94 -1.58 -6.70
N TYR A 100 4.48 -0.59 -5.93
CA TYR A 100 4.82 0.80 -6.21
C TYR A 100 6.09 1.26 -5.51
N VAL A 101 6.29 0.87 -4.23
CA VAL A 101 7.43 1.39 -3.49
C VAL A 101 8.70 0.63 -3.84
N TYR A 102 8.71 -0.68 -3.66
CA TYR A 102 9.92 -1.48 -3.89
C TYR A 102 10.21 -1.67 -5.38
N ASN A 103 9.21 -2.10 -6.16
CA ASN A 103 9.45 -2.37 -7.59
C ASN A 103 9.61 -1.08 -8.40
N ASP A 104 8.65 -0.15 -8.36
CA ASP A 104 8.61 0.99 -9.27
C ASP A 104 9.47 2.17 -8.82
N LEU A 105 9.40 2.54 -7.53
CA LEU A 105 10.11 3.73 -7.04
C LEU A 105 11.56 3.43 -6.64
N LEU A 106 11.82 2.28 -6.00
CA LEU A 106 13.14 1.89 -5.51
C LEU A 106 13.90 0.95 -6.45
N ASN A 107 13.19 0.33 -7.42
CA ASN A 107 13.72 -0.72 -8.29
C ASN A 107 14.38 -1.86 -7.49
N ASP A 108 13.82 -2.18 -6.33
CA ASP A 108 14.27 -3.24 -5.42
C ASP A 108 13.36 -4.46 -5.58
N THR A 109 13.62 -5.24 -6.61
CA THR A 109 12.86 -6.46 -6.92
C THR A 109 12.97 -7.52 -5.82
N ALA A 110 14.04 -7.51 -5.03
CA ALA A 110 14.20 -8.45 -3.91
C ALA A 110 13.23 -8.12 -2.77
N GLN A 111 13.08 -6.86 -2.40
CA GLN A 111 12.10 -6.44 -1.39
C GLN A 111 10.67 -6.56 -1.91
N ALA A 112 10.44 -6.26 -3.19
CA ALA A 112 9.14 -6.48 -3.83
C ALA A 112 8.73 -7.96 -3.75
N HIS A 113 9.64 -8.89 -4.08
CA HIS A 113 9.40 -10.32 -3.96
C HIS A 113 9.04 -10.72 -2.52
N VAL A 114 9.78 -10.22 -1.52
CA VAL A 114 9.50 -10.50 -0.10
C VAL A 114 8.10 -10.01 0.29
N ALA A 115 7.71 -8.82 -0.16
CA ALA A 115 6.39 -8.27 0.15
C ALA A 115 5.25 -9.13 -0.45
N PHE A 116 5.37 -9.54 -1.72
CA PHE A 116 4.39 -10.41 -2.36
C PHE A 116 4.36 -11.82 -1.74
N GLN A 117 5.53 -12.40 -1.44
CA GLN A 117 5.61 -13.71 -0.80
C GLN A 117 4.91 -13.71 0.56
N ARG A 118 5.03 -12.63 1.33
CA ARG A 118 4.28 -12.49 2.60
C ARG A 118 2.77 -12.45 2.41
N ILE A 119 2.25 -11.94 1.30
CA ILE A 119 0.81 -12.02 1.03
C ILE A 119 0.40 -13.49 0.88
N ILE A 120 1.18 -14.28 0.14
CA ILE A 120 0.90 -15.70 -0.12
C ILE A 120 0.98 -16.52 1.18
N ASP A 121 2.02 -16.29 1.99
CA ASP A 121 2.31 -17.08 3.17
C ASP A 121 1.47 -16.69 4.38
N ASP A 122 1.35 -15.38 4.65
CA ASP A 122 0.70 -14.85 5.85
C ASP A 122 -0.82 -14.64 5.65
N TYR A 123 -1.27 -14.42 4.38
CA TYR A 123 -2.66 -14.08 4.05
C TYR A 123 -3.25 -14.98 2.93
N PRO A 124 -3.21 -16.32 3.07
CA PRO A 124 -3.60 -17.25 1.99
C PRO A 124 -5.09 -17.19 1.61
N GLN A 125 -5.92 -16.48 2.38
CA GLN A 125 -7.34 -16.26 2.09
C GLN A 125 -7.61 -14.87 1.47
N SER A 126 -6.57 -14.09 1.22
CA SER A 126 -6.72 -12.77 0.57
C SER A 126 -6.97 -12.91 -0.92
N ASP A 127 -7.85 -12.08 -1.45
CA ASP A 127 -8.08 -11.97 -2.89
C ASP A 127 -6.84 -11.50 -3.67
N LEU A 128 -5.79 -11.02 -2.96
CA LEU A 128 -4.53 -10.56 -3.55
C LEU A 128 -3.50 -11.68 -3.78
N VAL A 129 -3.78 -12.93 -3.41
CA VAL A 129 -2.82 -14.05 -3.56
C VAL A 129 -2.48 -14.26 -5.03
N ASP A 130 -3.48 -14.40 -5.91
CA ASP A 130 -3.27 -14.61 -7.34
C ASP A 130 -2.49 -13.44 -8.00
N ASP A 131 -2.77 -12.22 -7.55
CA ASP A 131 -2.07 -11.03 -8.07
C ASP A 131 -0.63 -10.94 -7.53
N ALA A 132 -0.39 -11.38 -6.30
CA ALA A 132 0.95 -11.48 -5.72
C ALA A 132 1.81 -12.53 -6.44
N GLU A 133 1.24 -13.71 -6.74
CA GLU A 133 1.92 -14.77 -7.52
C GLU A 133 2.31 -14.28 -8.91
N LYS A 134 1.38 -13.65 -9.63
CA LYS A 134 1.67 -13.06 -10.94
C LYS A 134 2.70 -11.94 -10.87
N SER A 135 2.64 -11.10 -9.82
CA SER A 135 3.62 -10.03 -9.61
C SER A 135 5.02 -10.60 -9.44
N ILE A 136 5.17 -11.67 -8.65
CA ILE A 136 6.46 -12.38 -8.49
C ILE A 136 6.95 -12.92 -9.84
N GLU A 137 6.08 -13.52 -10.65
CA GLU A 137 6.44 -14.08 -11.95
C GLU A 137 7.00 -13.02 -12.91
N TYR A 138 6.51 -11.77 -12.79
CA TYR A 138 6.88 -10.68 -13.70
C TYR A 138 7.97 -9.75 -13.15
N LEU A 139 8.41 -9.94 -11.90
CA LEU A 139 9.47 -9.12 -11.31
C LEU A 139 10.76 -9.15 -12.14
N GLY A 140 11.27 -7.96 -12.44
CA GLY A 140 12.53 -7.78 -13.18
C GLY A 140 12.44 -8.04 -14.69
N LEU A 141 11.25 -8.38 -15.21
CA LEU A 141 11.05 -8.52 -16.66
C LEU A 141 10.75 -7.17 -17.31
N THR A 142 11.22 -7.02 -18.53
CA THR A 142 10.84 -5.89 -19.38
C THR A 142 9.39 -6.03 -19.88
N PRO A 143 8.72 -4.93 -20.31
CA PRO A 143 7.39 -5.01 -20.91
C PRO A 143 7.30 -5.99 -22.10
N GLU A 144 8.35 -6.10 -22.90
CA GLU A 144 8.43 -7.01 -24.03
C GLU A 144 8.49 -8.48 -23.58
N GLU A 145 9.24 -8.77 -22.50
CA GLU A 145 9.32 -10.11 -21.93
C GLU A 145 8.00 -10.52 -21.27
N ILE A 146 7.33 -9.60 -20.56
CA ILE A 146 6.00 -9.81 -19.98
C ILE A 146 4.99 -10.10 -21.11
N PHE A 147 4.97 -9.29 -22.16
CA PHE A 147 4.09 -9.52 -23.29
C PHE A 147 4.33 -10.87 -23.95
N SER A 148 5.59 -11.24 -24.16
CA SER A 148 5.97 -12.53 -24.75
C SER A 148 5.48 -13.71 -23.89
N ARG A 149 5.62 -13.64 -22.56
CA ARG A 149 5.11 -14.69 -21.64
C ARG A 149 3.60 -14.82 -21.70
N ILE A 150 2.88 -13.70 -21.67
CA ILE A 150 1.40 -13.71 -21.77
C ILE A 150 0.95 -14.35 -23.09
N MET A 151 1.59 -14.00 -24.20
CA MET A 151 1.25 -14.58 -25.50
C MET A 151 1.55 -16.08 -25.57
N MET A 152 2.67 -16.53 -25.01
CA MET A 152 3.03 -17.96 -24.99
C MET A 152 2.05 -18.76 -24.13
N SER A 153 1.67 -18.28 -22.94
CA SER A 153 0.71 -18.96 -22.08
C SER A 153 -0.67 -19.10 -22.72
N GLN A 154 -1.10 -18.09 -23.52
CA GLN A 154 -2.36 -18.17 -24.26
C GLN A 154 -2.32 -19.18 -25.40
N MET A 155 -1.17 -19.36 -26.06
CA MET A 155 -1.00 -20.36 -27.13
C MET A 155 -1.05 -21.79 -26.58
N GLU A 156 -0.41 -22.06 -25.45
CA GLU A 156 -0.44 -23.39 -24.78
C GLU A 156 -1.87 -23.81 -24.40
N VAL A 157 -2.67 -22.86 -23.90
CA VAL A 157 -4.10 -23.13 -23.56
C VAL A 157 -4.91 -23.51 -24.80
N VAL A 158 -4.63 -22.91 -25.94
CA VAL A 158 -5.36 -23.22 -27.20
C VAL A 158 -4.96 -24.58 -27.76
N GLU A 159 -3.68 -24.95 -27.70
CA GLU A 159 -3.21 -26.27 -28.17
C GLU A 159 -3.74 -27.43 -27.32
N GLY A 160 -3.84 -27.24 -25.98
CA GLY A 160 -4.39 -28.27 -25.06
C GLY A 160 -5.90 -28.50 -25.18
N GLN A 161 -6.63 -27.69 -25.95
CA GLN A 161 -8.07 -27.90 -26.19
C GLN A 161 -8.40 -28.83 -27.39
N TRP A 162 -7.38 -29.31 -28.11
CA TRP A 162 -7.55 -30.12 -29.31
C TRP A 162 -7.13 -31.61 -29.12
N GLU A 163 -6.73 -31.97 -27.89
CA GLU A 163 -6.51 -33.36 -27.48
C GLU A 163 -7.70 -33.92 -26.70
#